data_a605a4383784b66cd466ab057a04ae6e
#
_entry.id   a605a4383784b66cd466ab057a04ae6e
#
_cell.length_a   1.000
_cell.length_b   1.000
_cell.length_c   1.000
_cell.angle_alpha   90.00
_cell.angle_beta   90.00
_cell.angle_gamma   90.00
#
_symmetry.space_group_name_H-M   'P 1'
#
loop_
_entity.id
_entity.type
_entity.pdbx_description
1 polymer ?
#
loop_
_entity_poly.entity_id
_entity_poly.type
_entity_poly.pdbx_seq_one_letter_code
_entity_poly.pdbx_strand_id
1 'polypeptide(L)'
;MCGIAGIIHRGKPGGIGEEMTSMLQSLKHRGPDSTGFAMYGMPSQNQMVMRFKVAEQEDLNSGFEIHQQIKDRKASVDSRLKEIDATILNQESVTEYAFRYTLNHSGDIRRLADYIEDIEDAEILSLGTALELVKDLGDANVVSGQYDLGGFVGSHAIGHTRMATESDVDIRSAHPYWAYPFKDIAVVHN
;
A
#
# COMPACT_ATOMS: atom_id res chain seq x y z
N MET A 1 14.56 4.84 16.83
CA MET A 1 14.72 5.83 15.72
C MET A 1 14.46 5.11 14.42
N CYS A 2 13.55 5.61 13.63
CA CYS A 2 13.19 5.02 12.33
C CYS A 2 14.32 5.13 11.28
N GLY A 3 14.20 4.38 10.19
CA GLY A 3 15.09 4.47 9.03
C GLY A 3 14.31 4.89 7.78
N ILE A 4 14.88 5.81 7.00
CA ILE A 4 14.32 6.26 5.72
C ILE A 4 15.33 5.97 4.62
N ALA A 5 14.86 5.45 3.49
CA ALA A 5 15.65 5.24 2.29
C ALA A 5 14.90 5.77 1.06
N GLY A 6 15.64 6.14 0.03
CA GLY A 6 15.07 6.56 -1.24
C GLY A 6 16.01 6.25 -2.39
N ILE A 7 15.44 5.90 -3.55
CA ILE A 7 16.19 5.60 -4.77
C ILE A 7 15.53 6.25 -5.98
N ILE A 8 16.33 6.72 -6.90
CA ILE A 8 15.88 7.28 -8.18
C ILE A 8 16.75 6.70 -9.30
N HIS A 9 16.11 6.01 -10.23
CA HIS A 9 16.75 5.59 -11.48
C HIS A 9 16.66 6.69 -12.52
N ARG A 10 17.82 7.19 -12.97
CA ARG A 10 17.87 8.15 -14.07
C ARG A 10 17.93 7.38 -15.39
N GLY A 11 16.98 7.66 -16.27
CA GLY A 11 16.90 7.04 -17.59
C GLY A 11 15.91 5.88 -17.62
N LYS A 12 16.37 4.63 -17.65
CA LYS A 12 15.49 3.46 -17.74
C LYS A 12 15.02 3.02 -16.36
N PRO A 13 13.75 2.60 -16.23
CA PRO A 13 13.26 1.92 -15.02
C PRO A 13 14.10 0.69 -14.68
N GLY A 14 14.26 0.39 -13.39
CA GLY A 14 15.02 -0.75 -12.88
C GLY A 14 14.22 -1.54 -11.84
N GLY A 15 14.82 -2.59 -11.29
CA GLY A 15 14.25 -3.45 -10.26
C GLY A 15 14.21 -2.76 -8.88
N ILE A 16 13.44 -1.69 -8.75
CA ILE A 16 13.40 -0.87 -7.52
C ILE A 16 12.84 -1.62 -6.32
N GLY A 17 12.03 -2.66 -6.54
CA GLY A 17 11.49 -3.46 -5.44
C GLY A 17 12.59 -4.22 -4.68
N GLU A 18 13.48 -4.93 -5.39
CA GLU A 18 14.61 -5.63 -4.80
C GLU A 18 15.61 -4.66 -4.17
N GLU A 19 15.95 -3.59 -4.88
CA GLU A 19 16.91 -2.59 -4.40
C GLU A 19 16.41 -1.88 -3.14
N MET A 20 15.15 -1.44 -3.11
CA MET A 20 14.55 -0.79 -1.93
C MET A 20 14.46 -1.77 -0.76
N THR A 21 14.10 -3.04 -1.01
CA THR A 21 14.09 -4.08 0.01
C THR A 21 15.47 -4.23 0.65
N SER A 22 16.52 -4.30 -0.15
CA SER A 22 17.91 -4.41 0.34
C SER A 22 18.34 -3.19 1.17
N MET A 23 17.96 -1.97 0.72
CA MET A 23 18.26 -0.74 1.45
C MET A 23 17.55 -0.69 2.80
N LEU A 24 16.25 -0.99 2.84
CA LEU A 24 15.47 -0.99 4.08
C LEU A 24 15.89 -2.13 5.02
N GLN A 25 16.22 -3.31 4.48
CA GLN A 25 16.76 -4.42 5.29
C GLN A 25 18.08 -4.04 5.98
N SER A 26 18.91 -3.24 5.32
CA SER A 26 20.14 -2.71 5.94
C SER A 26 19.84 -1.74 7.09
N LEU A 27 18.66 -1.14 7.11
CA LEU A 27 18.18 -0.20 8.13
C LEU A 27 17.32 -0.87 9.22
N LYS A 28 17.08 -2.20 9.17
CA LYS A 28 16.15 -2.87 10.09
C LYS A 28 16.50 -2.69 11.58
N HIS A 29 17.79 -2.53 11.88
CA HIS A 29 18.25 -2.26 13.26
C HIS A 29 17.73 -0.93 13.83
N ARG A 30 17.24 -0.03 12.98
CA ARG A 30 16.63 1.25 13.35
C ARG A 30 15.12 1.17 13.55
N GLY A 31 14.46 0.17 12.96
CA GLY A 31 13.02 0.00 13.07
C GLY A 31 12.59 -1.39 12.59
N PRO A 32 12.54 -2.38 13.50
CA PRO A 32 12.19 -3.75 13.12
C PRO A 32 10.67 -4.03 13.11
N ASP A 33 9.84 -3.08 13.58
CA ASP A 33 8.46 -3.36 13.95
C ASP A 33 7.54 -3.35 12.73
N SER A 34 7.72 -2.38 11.83
CA SER A 34 6.99 -2.32 10.56
C SER A 34 7.85 -1.71 9.47
N THR A 35 7.54 -2.07 8.22
CA THR A 35 8.23 -1.57 7.04
C THR A 35 7.21 -1.16 5.99
N GLY A 36 7.49 -0.06 5.28
CA GLY A 36 6.66 0.36 4.18
C GLY A 36 7.45 0.89 2.99
N PHE A 37 6.84 0.73 1.84
CA PHE A 37 7.37 1.04 0.53
C PHE A 37 6.37 1.92 -0.23
N ALA A 38 6.83 3.02 -0.83
CA ALA A 38 6.12 3.74 -1.86
C ALA A 38 6.96 3.67 -3.13
N MET A 39 6.46 2.91 -4.11
CA MET A 39 7.17 2.59 -5.34
C MET A 39 6.44 3.20 -6.53
N TYR A 40 7.19 3.73 -7.48
CA TYR A 40 6.65 4.39 -8.65
C TYR A 40 7.01 3.59 -9.90
N GLY A 41 6.02 2.84 -10.39
CA GLY A 41 6.10 2.07 -11.63
C GLY A 41 5.98 2.95 -12.87
N MET A 42 5.75 2.31 -14.00
CA MET A 42 5.49 3.04 -15.25
C MET A 42 4.07 3.60 -15.22
N PRO A 43 3.89 4.93 -15.36
CA PRO A 43 2.57 5.52 -15.31
C PRO A 43 1.71 5.05 -16.48
N SER A 44 0.46 4.72 -16.18
CA SER A 44 -0.55 4.41 -17.19
C SER A 44 -1.39 5.65 -17.48
N GLN A 45 -1.65 5.94 -18.75
CA GLN A 45 -2.46 7.09 -19.13
C GLN A 45 -3.95 6.95 -18.81
N ASN A 46 -4.46 5.71 -18.80
CA ASN A 46 -5.88 5.44 -18.67
C ASN A 46 -6.26 4.49 -17.53
N GLN A 47 -5.30 4.12 -16.71
CA GLN A 47 -5.51 3.18 -15.61
C GLN A 47 -4.91 3.74 -14.33
N MET A 48 -5.55 3.41 -13.23
CA MET A 48 -5.05 3.69 -11.89
C MET A 48 -4.86 2.40 -11.13
N VAL A 49 -3.91 2.37 -10.26
CA VAL A 49 -3.74 1.31 -9.27
C VAL A 49 -4.24 1.82 -7.92
N MET A 50 -5.14 1.07 -7.32
CA MET A 50 -5.61 1.26 -5.96
C MET A 50 -5.09 0.12 -5.10
N ARG A 51 -4.30 0.44 -4.09
CA ARG A 51 -3.97 -0.49 -3.01
C ARG A 51 -4.76 -0.12 -1.77
N PHE A 52 -5.42 -1.11 -1.20
CA PHE A 52 -6.26 -0.92 -0.01
C PHE A 52 -6.25 -2.17 0.86
N LYS A 53 -6.64 -2.00 2.10
CA LYS A 53 -6.89 -3.08 3.05
C LYS A 53 -8.28 -2.93 3.67
N VAL A 54 -8.81 -4.02 4.20
CA VAL A 54 -10.13 -4.06 4.85
C VAL A 54 -10.08 -4.72 6.24
N ALA A 55 -8.90 -4.98 6.74
CA ALA A 55 -8.59 -5.43 8.08
C ALA A 55 -7.09 -5.22 8.37
N GLU A 56 -6.68 -5.38 9.61
CA GLU A 56 -5.29 -5.45 10.02
C GLU A 56 -4.80 -6.92 10.09
N GLN A 57 -3.50 -7.14 10.00
CA GLN A 57 -2.92 -8.47 10.15
C GLN A 57 -3.27 -9.10 11.50
N GLU A 58 -3.33 -8.29 12.54
CA GLU A 58 -3.63 -8.73 13.91
C GLU A 58 -5.06 -9.23 14.05
N ASP A 59 -5.99 -8.68 13.28
CA ASP A 59 -7.41 -9.07 13.29
C ASP A 59 -7.60 -10.52 12.86
N LEU A 60 -6.72 -11.09 12.03
CA LEU A 60 -6.77 -12.48 11.60
C LEU A 60 -6.75 -13.48 12.76
N ASN A 61 -6.24 -13.06 13.91
CA ASN A 61 -6.22 -13.88 15.13
C ASN A 61 -7.50 -13.76 15.97
N SER A 62 -8.47 -12.92 15.55
CA SER A 62 -9.68 -12.61 16.33
C SER A 62 -10.82 -13.63 16.15
N GLY A 63 -10.57 -14.75 15.47
CA GLY A 63 -11.53 -15.84 15.29
C GLY A 63 -12.09 -15.99 13.87
N PHE A 64 -13.09 -16.83 13.69
CA PHE A 64 -13.61 -17.15 12.34
C PHE A 64 -14.42 -16.02 11.68
N GLU A 65 -14.99 -15.13 12.48
CA GLU A 65 -15.85 -14.05 11.96
C GLU A 65 -15.09 -13.05 11.10
N ILE A 66 -13.80 -12.82 11.39
CA ILE A 66 -12.98 -11.86 10.63
C ILE A 66 -12.86 -12.24 9.15
N HIS A 67 -12.72 -13.51 8.81
CA HIS A 67 -12.64 -13.96 7.42
C HIS A 67 -13.92 -13.65 6.63
N GLN A 68 -15.08 -13.71 7.28
CA GLN A 68 -16.34 -13.32 6.64
C GLN A 68 -16.44 -11.80 6.53
N GLN A 69 -16.06 -11.06 7.55
CA GLN A 69 -16.03 -9.59 7.52
C GLN A 69 -15.12 -9.05 6.40
N ILE A 70 -13.93 -9.63 6.21
CA ILE A 70 -13.02 -9.28 5.12
C ILE A 70 -13.71 -9.47 3.76
N LYS A 71 -14.41 -10.59 3.56
CA LYS A 71 -15.14 -10.85 2.31
C LYS A 71 -16.27 -9.84 2.08
N ASP A 72 -17.03 -9.54 3.12
CA ASP A 72 -18.16 -8.62 3.06
C ASP A 72 -17.69 -7.17 2.80
N ARG A 73 -16.61 -6.74 3.46
CA ARG A 73 -15.99 -5.43 3.25
C ARG A 73 -15.42 -5.30 1.83
N LYS A 74 -14.71 -6.33 1.36
CA LYS A 74 -14.24 -6.38 -0.03
C LYS A 74 -15.39 -6.29 -1.03
N ALA A 75 -16.48 -7.03 -0.81
CA ALA A 75 -17.66 -6.98 -1.66
C ALA A 75 -18.32 -5.59 -1.64
N SER A 76 -18.30 -4.91 -0.49
CA SER A 76 -18.75 -3.52 -0.36
C SER A 76 -17.88 -2.56 -1.17
N VAL A 77 -16.55 -2.73 -1.15
CA VAL A 77 -15.63 -1.96 -2.02
C VAL A 77 -15.97 -2.18 -3.49
N ASP A 78 -16.15 -3.44 -3.91
CA ASP A 78 -16.50 -3.78 -5.30
C ASP A 78 -17.83 -3.14 -5.74
N SER A 79 -18.83 -3.10 -4.84
CA SER A 79 -20.13 -2.46 -5.11
C SER A 79 -19.98 -0.95 -5.24
N ARG A 80 -19.31 -0.31 -4.28
CA ARG A 80 -19.13 1.15 -4.26
C ARG A 80 -18.34 1.65 -5.47
N LEU A 81 -17.32 0.90 -5.92
CA LEU A 81 -16.58 1.25 -7.13
C LEU A 81 -17.51 1.29 -8.36
N LYS A 82 -18.41 0.33 -8.50
CA LYS A 82 -19.39 0.31 -9.60
C LYS A 82 -20.37 1.50 -9.54
N GLU A 83 -20.81 1.87 -8.34
CA GLU A 83 -21.76 2.98 -8.11
C GLU A 83 -21.20 4.34 -8.51
N ILE A 84 -19.86 4.49 -8.51
CA ILE A 84 -19.18 5.73 -8.92
C ILE A 84 -18.49 5.62 -10.28
N ASP A 85 -18.95 4.71 -11.14
CA ASP A 85 -18.42 4.48 -12.48
C ASP A 85 -16.90 4.17 -12.52
N ALA A 86 -16.38 3.55 -11.49
CA ALA A 86 -15.02 3.02 -11.48
C ALA A 86 -15.05 1.56 -11.97
N THR A 87 -14.52 1.34 -13.18
CA THR A 87 -14.46 0.00 -13.77
C THR A 87 -13.23 -0.74 -13.25
N ILE A 88 -13.44 -1.88 -12.62
CA ILE A 88 -12.36 -2.77 -12.19
C ILE A 88 -11.88 -3.56 -13.39
N LEU A 89 -10.60 -3.41 -13.74
CA LEU A 89 -9.94 -4.10 -14.86
C LEU A 89 -9.22 -5.37 -14.39
N ASN A 90 -8.60 -5.32 -13.22
CA ASN A 90 -7.91 -6.45 -12.60
C ASN A 90 -8.04 -6.38 -11.07
N GLN A 91 -8.11 -7.53 -10.44
CA GLN A 91 -8.16 -7.70 -8.99
C GLN A 91 -7.10 -8.71 -8.55
N GLU A 92 -6.28 -8.33 -7.61
CA GLU A 92 -5.29 -9.20 -6.99
C GLU A 92 -5.49 -9.19 -5.46
N SER A 93 -5.64 -10.37 -4.87
CA SER A 93 -5.53 -10.54 -3.42
C SER A 93 -4.06 -10.75 -3.11
N VAL A 94 -3.45 -9.76 -2.46
CA VAL A 94 -2.02 -9.81 -2.15
C VAL A 94 -1.80 -10.54 -0.83
N THR A 95 -2.61 -10.19 0.16
CA THR A 95 -2.79 -10.93 1.41
C THR A 95 -4.25 -11.27 1.57
N GLU A 96 -4.64 -11.87 2.69
CA GLU A 96 -6.04 -12.14 2.97
C GLU A 96 -6.87 -10.86 3.18
N TYR A 97 -6.25 -9.78 3.67
CA TYR A 97 -6.88 -8.51 4.04
C TYR A 97 -6.49 -7.33 3.15
N ALA A 98 -5.48 -7.47 2.29
CA ALA A 98 -4.97 -6.41 1.44
C ALA A 98 -5.07 -6.77 -0.05
N PHE A 99 -5.46 -5.79 -0.85
CA PHE A 99 -5.82 -5.96 -2.25
C PHE A 99 -5.13 -4.93 -3.14
N ARG A 100 -4.91 -5.32 -4.38
CA ARG A 100 -4.42 -4.48 -5.46
C ARG A 100 -5.40 -4.52 -6.62
N TYR A 101 -6.00 -3.38 -6.94
CA TYR A 101 -6.92 -3.25 -8.07
C TYR A 101 -6.35 -2.34 -9.13
N THR A 102 -6.51 -2.74 -10.38
CA THR A 102 -6.34 -1.84 -11.53
C THR A 102 -7.71 -1.34 -11.95
N LEU A 103 -7.87 -0.03 -11.99
CA LEU A 103 -9.14 0.64 -12.24
C LEU A 103 -9.08 1.55 -13.46
N ASN A 104 -10.21 1.68 -14.16
CA ASN A 104 -10.47 2.80 -15.05
C ASN A 104 -11.48 3.73 -14.38
N HIS A 105 -11.06 4.95 -14.05
CA HIS A 105 -11.89 5.97 -13.43
C HIS A 105 -11.41 7.37 -13.84
N SER A 106 -12.33 8.20 -14.31
CA SER A 106 -12.06 9.58 -14.75
C SER A 106 -12.64 10.64 -13.82
N GLY A 107 -13.28 10.21 -12.72
CA GLY A 107 -13.92 11.10 -11.75
C GLY A 107 -12.97 11.70 -10.73
N ASP A 108 -13.55 12.35 -9.74
CA ASP A 108 -12.84 12.96 -8.62
C ASP A 108 -12.26 11.88 -7.68
N ILE A 109 -10.95 11.92 -7.50
CA ILE A 109 -10.21 11.00 -6.62
C ILE A 109 -10.60 11.14 -5.16
N ARG A 110 -10.85 12.37 -4.70
CA ARG A 110 -11.30 12.63 -3.33
C ARG A 110 -12.63 11.92 -3.07
N ARG A 111 -13.59 12.12 -3.97
CA ARG A 111 -14.92 11.49 -3.86
C ARG A 111 -14.82 9.96 -3.87
N LEU A 112 -13.95 9.40 -4.71
CA LEU A 112 -13.72 7.95 -4.75
C LEU A 112 -13.16 7.48 -3.41
N ALA A 113 -12.09 8.12 -2.93
CA ALA A 113 -11.42 7.72 -1.71
C ALA A 113 -12.34 7.83 -0.49
N ASP A 114 -12.98 9.00 -0.29
CA ASP A 114 -13.92 9.21 0.82
C ASP A 114 -15.05 8.18 0.82
N TYR A 115 -15.56 7.84 -0.38
CA TYR A 115 -16.66 6.88 -0.50
C TYR A 115 -16.23 5.44 -0.18
N ILE A 116 -15.01 5.06 -0.52
CA ILE A 116 -14.47 3.73 -0.16
C ILE A 116 -14.11 3.66 1.33
N GLU A 117 -13.46 4.70 1.88
CA GLU A 117 -13.05 4.73 3.29
C GLU A 117 -14.20 4.94 4.29
N ASP A 118 -15.41 5.25 3.81
CA ASP A 118 -16.64 5.19 4.62
C ASP A 118 -17.10 3.73 4.91
N ILE A 119 -16.45 2.73 4.35
CA ILE A 119 -16.58 1.34 4.75
C ILE A 119 -15.74 1.11 6.02
N GLU A 120 -16.35 0.57 7.07
CA GLU A 120 -15.66 0.26 8.32
C GLU A 120 -14.40 -0.58 8.06
N ASP A 121 -13.28 -0.17 8.65
CA ASP A 121 -11.95 -0.76 8.51
C ASP A 121 -11.37 -0.84 7.08
N ALA A 122 -11.98 -0.18 6.10
CA ALA A 122 -11.36 0.01 4.81
C ALA A 122 -10.38 1.20 4.87
N GLU A 123 -9.17 0.99 4.37
CA GLU A 123 -8.13 2.04 4.23
C GLU A 123 -7.52 1.96 2.84
N ILE A 124 -7.52 3.07 2.12
CA ILE A 124 -6.78 3.20 0.86
C ILE A 124 -5.33 3.53 1.18
N LEU A 125 -4.43 2.61 0.87
CA LEU A 125 -2.99 2.82 1.05
C LEU A 125 -2.43 3.75 -0.03
N SER A 126 -2.86 3.58 -1.27
CA SER A 126 -2.51 4.48 -2.37
C SER A 126 -3.51 4.40 -3.52
N LEU A 127 -3.64 5.51 -4.23
CA LEU A 127 -4.41 5.61 -5.47
C LEU A 127 -3.65 6.51 -6.45
N GLY A 128 -3.19 5.95 -7.56
CA GLY A 128 -2.38 6.69 -8.52
C GLY A 128 -2.23 5.97 -9.85
N THR A 129 -1.50 6.61 -10.77
CA THR A 129 -1.19 6.04 -12.09
C THR A 129 0.15 5.31 -12.11
N ALA A 130 1.02 5.60 -11.14
CA ALA A 130 2.36 5.04 -11.01
C ALA A 130 2.67 4.60 -9.57
N LEU A 131 2.13 5.30 -8.56
CA LEU A 131 2.38 5.01 -7.15
C LEU A 131 1.67 3.74 -6.71
N GLU A 132 2.45 2.84 -6.10
CA GLU A 132 1.96 1.73 -5.32
C GLU A 132 2.60 1.78 -3.93
N LEU A 133 1.76 1.92 -2.90
CA LEU A 133 2.19 1.97 -1.52
C LEU A 133 1.82 0.67 -0.80
N VAL A 134 2.81 0.09 -0.15
CA VAL A 134 2.67 -1.12 0.67
C VAL A 134 3.30 -0.84 2.02
N LYS A 135 2.62 -1.18 3.09
CA LYS A 135 3.14 -1.13 4.45
C LYS A 135 2.55 -2.26 5.29
N ASP A 136 3.38 -2.90 6.09
CA ASP A 136 2.94 -3.98 6.97
C ASP A 136 3.92 -4.18 8.14
N LEU A 137 3.54 -5.07 9.07
CA LEU A 137 4.38 -5.47 10.20
C LEU A 137 5.55 -6.32 9.73
N GLY A 138 6.68 -6.14 10.39
CA GLY A 138 7.90 -6.88 10.13
C GLY A 138 8.97 -6.10 9.37
N ASP A 139 10.11 -6.77 9.19
CA ASP A 139 11.24 -6.19 8.46
C ASP A 139 11.01 -6.19 6.93
N ALA A 140 11.91 -5.53 6.19
CA ALA A 140 11.74 -5.33 4.75
C ALA A 140 11.68 -6.63 3.95
N ASN A 141 12.39 -7.69 4.36
CA ASN A 141 12.32 -8.97 3.66
C ASN A 141 10.96 -9.66 3.87
N VAL A 142 10.40 -9.57 5.09
CA VAL A 142 9.09 -10.13 5.41
C VAL A 142 8.02 -9.43 4.57
N VAL A 143 7.96 -8.10 4.63
CA VAL A 143 6.95 -7.33 3.89
C VAL A 143 7.13 -7.47 2.38
N SER A 144 8.36 -7.39 1.87
CA SER A 144 8.64 -7.57 0.45
C SER A 144 8.22 -8.95 -0.07
N GLY A 145 8.47 -10.01 0.71
CA GLY A 145 8.05 -11.37 0.37
C GLY A 145 6.54 -11.55 0.39
N GLN A 146 5.86 -10.99 1.39
CA GLN A 146 4.42 -11.06 1.54
C GLN A 146 3.67 -10.38 0.39
N TYR A 147 4.20 -9.28 -0.11
CA TYR A 147 3.60 -8.46 -1.18
C TYR A 147 4.24 -8.67 -2.56
N ASP A 148 5.14 -9.64 -2.69
CA ASP A 148 5.87 -9.97 -3.94
C ASP A 148 6.52 -8.75 -4.62
N LEU A 149 7.22 -7.95 -3.82
CA LEU A 149 7.80 -6.70 -4.31
C LEU A 149 9.11 -6.88 -5.09
N GLY A 150 9.76 -8.04 -5.00
CA GLY A 150 11.06 -8.29 -5.63
C GLY A 150 11.07 -8.07 -7.13
N GLY A 151 9.96 -8.38 -7.82
CA GLY A 151 9.79 -8.17 -9.26
C GLY A 151 9.35 -6.76 -9.67
N PHE A 152 9.16 -5.82 -8.73
CA PHE A 152 8.64 -4.50 -9.06
C PHE A 152 9.67 -3.65 -9.82
N VAL A 153 9.29 -3.25 -11.03
CA VAL A 153 10.10 -2.41 -11.92
C VAL A 153 9.55 -0.98 -11.93
N GLY A 154 10.40 -0.01 -11.67
CA GLY A 154 9.97 1.38 -11.61
C GLY A 154 11.09 2.39 -11.72
N SER A 155 10.75 3.67 -11.60
CA SER A 155 11.68 4.78 -11.77
C SER A 155 12.26 5.30 -10.46
N HIS A 156 11.48 5.26 -9.37
CA HIS A 156 11.95 5.71 -8.06
C HIS A 156 11.09 5.09 -6.95
N ALA A 157 11.62 5.11 -5.73
CA ALA A 157 10.92 4.66 -4.54
C ALA A 157 11.42 5.41 -3.30
N ILE A 158 10.55 5.50 -2.31
CA ILE A 158 10.90 5.87 -0.93
C ILE A 158 10.39 4.78 0.01
N GLY A 159 11.08 4.57 1.11
CA GLY A 159 10.69 3.55 2.07
C GLY A 159 11.09 3.91 3.48
N HIS A 160 10.50 3.21 4.43
CA HIS A 160 10.62 3.48 5.85
C HIS A 160 10.64 2.20 6.67
N THR A 161 11.51 2.16 7.69
CA THR A 161 11.48 1.15 8.76
C THR A 161 11.14 1.84 10.07
N ARG A 162 10.09 1.37 10.75
CA ARG A 162 9.56 1.99 11.97
C ARG A 162 9.97 1.23 13.21
N MET A 163 10.34 2.00 14.24
CA MET A 163 10.42 1.53 15.63
C MET A 163 9.28 2.20 16.40
N ALA A 164 8.36 1.42 16.91
CA ALA A 164 7.31 1.90 17.79
C ALA A 164 7.91 2.22 19.17
N THR A 165 7.86 3.48 19.59
CA THR A 165 8.45 3.92 20.87
C THR A 165 7.41 4.29 21.91
N GLU A 166 6.24 4.76 21.50
CA GLU A 166 5.20 5.28 22.41
C GLU A 166 3.76 4.88 21.98
N SER A 167 3.60 4.21 20.85
CA SER A 167 2.31 3.75 20.32
C SER A 167 2.34 2.25 20.08
N ASP A 168 1.17 1.66 19.98
CA ASP A 168 1.01 0.28 19.55
C ASP A 168 1.72 0.04 18.20
N VAL A 169 2.18 -1.19 18.00
CA VAL A 169 2.76 -1.61 16.73
C VAL A 169 1.59 -1.87 15.78
N ASP A 170 1.17 -0.84 15.06
CA ASP A 170 0.05 -0.89 14.11
C ASP A 170 0.50 -0.45 12.70
N ILE A 171 -0.23 -0.92 11.69
CA ILE A 171 0.05 -0.59 10.29
C ILE A 171 -0.41 0.84 9.96
N ARG A 172 -1.45 1.35 10.63
CA ARG A 172 -2.01 2.69 10.35
C ARG A 172 -0.97 3.78 10.55
N SER A 173 -0.18 3.69 11.63
CA SER A 173 0.91 4.64 11.90
C SER A 173 2.23 4.31 11.19
N ALA A 174 2.29 3.23 10.40
CA ALA A 174 3.46 2.93 9.58
C ALA A 174 3.54 3.85 8.35
N HIS A 175 4.77 4.28 8.04
CA HIS A 175 5.06 5.05 6.82
C HIS A 175 5.44 4.12 5.66
N PRO A 176 5.33 4.58 4.38
CA PRO A 176 4.87 5.90 3.92
C PRO A 176 3.39 6.16 4.09
N TYR A 177 2.99 7.44 3.96
CA TYR A 177 1.60 7.83 3.80
C TYR A 177 1.33 8.31 2.39
N TRP A 178 0.19 7.91 1.84
CA TRP A 178 -0.36 8.56 0.66
C TRP A 178 -0.77 9.99 0.99
N ALA A 179 -0.35 10.96 0.18
CA ALA A 179 -0.74 12.35 0.36
C ALA A 179 -2.15 12.58 -0.22
N TYR A 180 -3.15 12.03 0.46
CA TYR A 180 -4.55 12.17 0.09
C TYR A 180 -4.94 13.64 -0.13
N PRO A 181 -5.71 14.00 -1.19
CA PRO A 181 -6.24 13.12 -2.24
C PRO A 181 -5.42 13.17 -3.55
N PHE A 182 -4.12 13.42 -3.48
CA PHE A 182 -3.30 13.65 -4.66
C PHE A 182 -2.77 12.35 -5.22
N LYS A 183 -2.99 12.11 -6.53
CA LYS A 183 -2.41 10.96 -7.23
C LYS A 183 -0.89 11.00 -7.16
N ASP A 184 -0.29 9.82 -7.02
CA ASP A 184 1.15 9.64 -7.17
C ASP A 184 2.02 10.48 -6.22
N ILE A 185 1.52 10.83 -5.03
CA ILE A 185 2.29 11.53 -4.01
C ILE A 185 2.30 10.71 -2.72
N ALA A 186 3.49 10.41 -2.22
CA ALA A 186 3.69 9.78 -0.92
C ALA A 186 4.72 10.54 -0.10
N VAL A 187 4.60 10.44 1.22
CA VAL A 187 5.52 11.08 2.17
C VAL A 187 6.02 10.10 3.21
N VAL A 188 7.26 10.30 3.64
CA VAL A 188 7.87 9.63 4.79
C VAL A 188 8.34 10.68 5.79
N HIS A 189 8.31 10.34 7.05
CA HIS A 189 8.74 11.21 8.15
C HIS A 189 9.46 10.39 9.22
N ASN A 190 10.42 11.01 9.92
CA ASN A 190 11.11 10.45 11.08
C ASN A 190 11.03 11.42 12.23
#